data_c605c7dc90a90e5e65e749c272745786
#
_entry.id   c605c7dc90a90e5e65e749c272745786
#
_cell.length_a   1.000
_cell.length_b   1.000
_cell.length_c   1.000
_cell.angle_alpha   90.00
_cell.angle_beta   90.00
_cell.angle_gamma   90.00
#
_symmetry.space_group_name_H-M   'P 1'
#
loop_
_entity.id
_entity.type
_entity.pdbx_description
1 polymer ?
#
loop_
_entity_poly.entity_id
_entity_poly.type
_entity_poly.pdbx_seq_one_letter_code
_entity_poly.pdbx_strand_id
1 'polypeptide(L)'
;MTVVRRSRIRRFFGWFIKPFRRREDPVINEPETEFEFDVDAEEETDEIWPEKRLKVMQRLWGEGFIRSGEAEYLREFLPLMGLSEKNSLLLLGAGLGGGGQLIVEDTGAWVTGYENRDELAELGKQRAKFTGMTKRAPVNFGAFDSLKLKARAFDTCISIESLYMTSDKKTALASVFEAMRDNGELWYTDFVLPSTDAANDVVQAWSDTLADPVHLWPADVVQALLRNVGFDVQPGEDISRAYRMRIFKSLFTFLASTNKAELLTIVDGVFAELEALAKLIAALDSGGLRVYRYHAFKPRGR
;
A
#
# COMPACT_ATOMS: atom_id res chain seq x y z
N MET A 1 -27.82 -16.44 16.77
CA MET A 1 -27.31 -15.23 17.43
C MET A 1 -26.78 -14.26 16.37
N THR A 2 -27.68 -13.50 15.74
CA THR A 2 -27.28 -12.69 14.58
C THR A 2 -28.14 -11.42 14.53
N VAL A 3 -27.85 -10.41 15.37
CA VAL A 3 -28.61 -9.15 15.39
C VAL A 3 -27.72 -7.89 15.50
N VAL A 4 -26.38 -7.95 15.44
CA VAL A 4 -25.55 -6.79 15.77
C VAL A 4 -25.09 -5.96 14.55
N ARG A 5 -25.22 -6.43 13.29
CA ARG A 5 -24.67 -5.71 12.11
C ARG A 5 -25.58 -4.63 11.49
N ARG A 6 -26.89 -4.61 11.75
CA ARG A 6 -27.80 -3.63 11.11
C ARG A 6 -27.69 -2.18 11.62
N SER A 7 -27.11 -1.93 12.79
CA SER A 7 -27.05 -0.58 13.39
C SER A 7 -25.84 0.27 12.93
N ARG A 8 -24.78 -0.35 12.40
CA ARG A 8 -23.55 0.38 12.01
C ARG A 8 -23.67 1.10 10.67
N ILE A 9 -24.36 0.54 9.71
CA ILE A 9 -24.52 1.14 8.36
C ILE A 9 -25.31 2.45 8.40
N ARG A 10 -26.33 2.58 9.24
CA ARG A 10 -27.14 3.81 9.36
C ARG A 10 -26.37 5.00 9.96
N ARG A 11 -25.35 4.76 10.81
CA ARG A 11 -24.56 5.84 11.42
C ARG A 11 -23.52 6.45 10.48
N PHE A 12 -23.00 5.69 9.51
CA PHE A 12 -21.94 6.17 8.61
C PHE A 12 -22.49 7.14 7.55
N PHE A 13 -23.69 6.89 7.01
CA PHE A 13 -24.31 7.78 6.02
C PHE A 13 -24.85 9.10 6.60
N GLY A 14 -25.15 9.16 7.90
CA GLY A 14 -25.67 10.39 8.54
C GLY A 14 -24.64 11.53 8.66
N TRP A 15 -23.35 11.24 8.49
CA TRP A 15 -22.29 12.23 8.70
C TRP A 15 -21.88 12.98 7.41
N PHE A 16 -22.14 12.39 6.26
CA PHE A 16 -21.71 12.98 4.97
C PHE A 16 -22.79 13.79 4.24
N ILE A 17 -24.05 13.77 4.69
CA ILE A 17 -25.13 14.46 3.97
C ILE A 17 -25.88 15.40 4.92
N LYS A 18 -25.46 16.67 5.02
CA LYS A 18 -26.36 17.74 5.46
C LYS A 18 -27.17 18.22 4.25
N PRO A 19 -28.51 18.14 4.31
CA PRO A 19 -29.33 18.47 3.15
C PRO A 19 -29.39 19.97 2.92
N PHE A 20 -29.15 20.38 1.67
CA PHE A 20 -29.64 21.66 1.14
C PHE A 20 -31.18 21.64 1.18
N ARG A 21 -31.78 22.69 1.74
CA ARG A 21 -33.23 22.86 1.78
C ARG A 21 -33.78 22.82 0.35
N ARG A 22 -34.65 21.84 0.07
CA ARG A 22 -35.51 21.79 -1.12
C ARG A 22 -36.91 22.25 -0.78
N ARG A 23 -37.53 22.93 -1.73
CA ARG A 23 -38.96 23.24 -1.78
C ARG A 23 -39.76 21.94 -1.87
N GLU A 24 -40.95 21.98 -1.25
CA GLU A 24 -41.92 20.89 -1.21
C GLU A 24 -42.51 20.66 -2.60
N ASP A 25 -42.37 19.42 -3.10
CA ASP A 25 -43.10 18.89 -4.26
C ASP A 25 -44.06 17.77 -3.77
N PRO A 26 -45.17 17.53 -4.49
CA PRO A 26 -46.31 16.75 -3.97
C PRO A 26 -46.02 15.25 -3.85
N VAL A 27 -46.66 14.65 -2.82
CA VAL A 27 -46.65 13.24 -2.47
C VAL A 27 -47.21 12.38 -3.63
N ILE A 28 -46.37 11.56 -4.24
CA ILE A 28 -46.79 10.44 -5.11
C ILE A 28 -46.68 9.17 -4.27
N ASN A 29 -47.82 8.53 -3.99
CA ASN A 29 -47.84 7.19 -3.38
C ASN A 29 -47.39 6.16 -4.41
N GLU A 30 -46.17 5.65 -4.27
CA GLU A 30 -45.73 4.43 -4.97
C GLU A 30 -45.95 3.23 -4.06
N PRO A 31 -46.34 2.06 -4.61
CA PRO A 31 -46.58 0.86 -3.83
C PRO A 31 -45.27 0.34 -3.23
N GLU A 32 -45.30 0.04 -1.92
CA GLU A 32 -44.20 -0.66 -1.22
C GLU A 32 -44.02 -2.06 -1.83
N THR A 33 -43.08 -2.21 -2.76
CA THR A 33 -42.52 -3.52 -3.08
C THR A 33 -41.36 -3.76 -2.13
N GLU A 34 -41.58 -4.56 -1.10
CA GLU A 34 -40.51 -5.17 -0.32
C GLU A 34 -39.67 -6.03 -1.28
N PHE A 35 -38.50 -5.52 -1.66
CA PHE A 35 -37.44 -6.33 -2.27
C PHE A 35 -36.76 -7.09 -1.13
N GLU A 36 -37.13 -8.34 -0.90
CA GLU A 36 -36.32 -9.31 -0.20
C GLU A 36 -35.14 -9.66 -1.09
N PHE A 37 -33.95 -9.20 -0.71
CA PHE A 37 -32.72 -9.76 -1.24
C PHE A 37 -32.50 -11.11 -0.57
N ASP A 38 -32.72 -12.18 -1.29
CA ASP A 38 -32.13 -13.48 -0.99
C ASP A 38 -30.61 -13.31 -1.24
N VAL A 39 -29.90 -12.92 -0.20
CA VAL A 39 -28.45 -12.97 -0.20
C VAL A 39 -28.13 -14.42 0.12
N ASP A 40 -27.91 -15.22 -0.93
CA ASP A 40 -27.18 -16.47 -0.78
C ASP A 40 -25.94 -16.15 0.05
N ALA A 41 -25.81 -16.76 1.21
CA ALA A 41 -24.65 -16.63 2.08
C ALA A 41 -23.46 -17.21 1.29
N GLU A 42 -22.75 -16.34 0.57
CA GLU A 42 -21.44 -16.70 0.05
C GLU A 42 -20.60 -17.12 1.27
N GLU A 43 -20.10 -18.35 1.26
CA GLU A 43 -19.18 -18.85 2.28
C GLU A 43 -18.10 -17.79 2.47
N GLU A 44 -17.95 -17.27 3.71
CA GLU A 44 -16.83 -16.40 4.06
C GLU A 44 -15.56 -17.23 3.82
N THR A 45 -14.90 -16.99 2.69
CA THR A 45 -13.57 -17.56 2.44
C THR A 45 -12.62 -16.92 3.45
N ASP A 46 -11.83 -17.74 4.15
CA ASP A 46 -10.75 -17.29 5.04
C ASP A 46 -9.60 -16.60 4.28
N GLU A 47 -9.82 -16.26 3.01
CA GLU A 47 -8.85 -15.59 2.16
C GLU A 47 -8.60 -14.14 2.64
N ILE A 48 -7.36 -13.85 2.98
CA ILE A 48 -6.91 -12.52 3.39
C ILE A 48 -7.06 -11.51 2.24
N TRP A 49 -6.93 -11.98 0.99
CA TRP A 49 -6.99 -11.19 -0.24
C TRP A 49 -8.10 -11.67 -1.19
N PRO A 50 -9.39 -11.57 -0.79
CA PRO A 50 -10.47 -11.98 -1.67
C PRO A 50 -10.49 -11.15 -2.94
N GLU A 51 -10.93 -11.76 -4.05
CA GLU A 51 -10.95 -11.15 -5.37
C GLU A 51 -11.67 -9.79 -5.39
N LYS A 52 -12.80 -9.69 -4.66
CA LYS A 52 -13.57 -8.44 -4.53
C LYS A 52 -12.74 -7.31 -3.90
N ARG A 53 -11.93 -7.60 -2.89
CA ARG A 53 -11.03 -6.63 -2.26
C ARG A 53 -9.93 -6.18 -3.22
N LEU A 54 -9.28 -7.11 -3.91
CA LEU A 54 -8.24 -6.81 -4.89
C LEU A 54 -8.77 -5.97 -6.06
N LYS A 55 -9.99 -6.22 -6.51
CA LYS A 55 -10.65 -5.38 -7.53
C LYS A 55 -10.83 -3.94 -7.04
N VAL A 56 -11.30 -3.75 -5.80
CA VAL A 56 -11.46 -2.41 -5.22
C VAL A 56 -10.12 -1.70 -5.10
N MET A 57 -9.09 -2.37 -4.59
CA MET A 57 -7.75 -1.79 -4.46
C MET A 57 -7.19 -1.34 -5.81
N GLN A 58 -7.31 -2.18 -6.84
CA GLN A 58 -6.84 -1.82 -8.18
C GLN A 58 -7.67 -0.69 -8.81
N ARG A 59 -8.96 -0.56 -8.48
CA ARG A 59 -9.77 0.59 -8.89
C ARG A 59 -9.38 1.88 -8.19
N LEU A 60 -8.97 1.80 -6.92
CA LEU A 60 -8.50 2.95 -6.14
C LEU A 60 -7.08 3.39 -6.52
N TRP A 61 -6.16 2.44 -6.69
CA TRP A 61 -4.73 2.72 -6.76
C TRP A 61 -4.13 2.52 -8.16
N GLY A 62 -4.89 1.96 -9.08
CA GLY A 62 -4.45 1.60 -10.43
C GLY A 62 -4.23 0.10 -10.61
N GLU A 63 -4.29 -0.35 -11.85
CA GLU A 63 -4.13 -1.77 -12.18
C GLU A 63 -2.75 -2.30 -11.77
N GLY A 64 -2.76 -3.40 -11.00
CA GLY A 64 -1.56 -4.00 -10.43
C GLY A 64 -1.04 -3.34 -9.16
N PHE A 65 -1.72 -2.32 -8.63
CA PHE A 65 -1.36 -1.64 -7.39
C PHE A 65 -2.33 -1.97 -6.26
N ILE A 66 -1.79 -2.14 -5.06
CA ILE A 66 -2.57 -2.43 -3.84
C ILE A 66 -2.24 -1.46 -2.69
N ARG A 67 -1.27 -0.56 -2.88
CA ARG A 67 -0.88 0.44 -1.87
C ARG A 67 -1.35 1.83 -2.24
N SER A 68 -1.66 2.60 -1.21
CA SER A 68 -2.25 3.94 -1.35
C SER A 68 -1.37 4.91 -2.12
N GLY A 69 -1.78 5.25 -3.35
CA GLY A 69 -1.10 6.24 -4.18
C GLY A 69 0.30 5.84 -4.66
N GLU A 70 0.64 4.55 -4.66
CA GLU A 70 1.95 4.05 -5.07
C GLU A 70 2.30 4.43 -6.50
N ALA A 71 1.37 4.29 -7.44
CA ALA A 71 1.61 4.64 -8.85
C ALA A 71 1.95 6.12 -9.04
N GLU A 72 1.26 7.02 -8.34
CA GLU A 72 1.52 8.46 -8.39
C GLU A 72 2.87 8.78 -7.73
N TYR A 73 3.14 8.17 -6.57
CA TYR A 73 4.41 8.31 -5.87
C TYR A 73 5.60 7.90 -6.73
N LEU A 74 5.54 6.75 -7.38
CA LEU A 74 6.61 6.29 -8.28
C LEU A 74 6.84 7.28 -9.44
N ARG A 75 5.79 7.76 -10.11
CA ARG A 75 5.92 8.73 -11.20
C ARG A 75 6.56 10.06 -10.76
N GLU A 76 6.34 10.49 -9.52
CA GLU A 76 7.00 11.67 -8.96
C GLU A 76 8.51 11.46 -8.77
N PHE A 77 8.93 10.23 -8.40
CA PHE A 77 10.30 9.95 -7.98
C PHE A 77 11.18 9.32 -9.04
N LEU A 78 10.65 8.52 -9.94
CA LEU A 78 11.45 7.86 -10.99
C LEU A 78 12.33 8.82 -11.79
N PRO A 79 11.87 10.03 -12.17
CA PRO A 79 12.72 10.99 -12.89
C PRO A 79 13.95 11.45 -12.09
N LEU A 80 13.88 11.41 -10.75
CA LEU A 80 14.98 11.85 -9.88
C LEU A 80 16.08 10.80 -9.73
N MET A 81 15.78 9.53 -10.03
CA MET A 81 16.69 8.40 -9.84
C MET A 81 17.66 8.19 -11.01
N GLY A 82 17.43 8.86 -12.14
CA GLY A 82 18.28 8.72 -13.33
C GLY A 82 18.37 7.28 -13.88
N LEU A 83 17.35 6.48 -13.68
CA LEU A 83 17.29 5.07 -14.10
C LEU A 83 17.23 4.95 -15.63
N SER A 84 17.81 3.87 -16.15
CA SER A 84 17.84 3.53 -17.56
C SER A 84 17.86 2.01 -17.76
N GLU A 85 17.82 1.56 -18.99
CA GLU A 85 17.94 0.14 -19.37
C GLU A 85 19.23 -0.57 -18.89
N LYS A 86 20.23 0.20 -18.46
CA LYS A 86 21.50 -0.32 -17.92
C LYS A 86 21.42 -0.65 -16.43
N ASN A 87 20.39 -0.16 -15.74
CA ASN A 87 20.28 -0.29 -14.30
C ASN A 87 19.48 -1.53 -13.92
N SER A 88 19.87 -2.13 -12.80
CA SER A 88 19.17 -3.20 -12.12
C SER A 88 18.59 -2.70 -10.80
N LEU A 89 17.31 -2.97 -10.58
CA LEU A 89 16.54 -2.47 -9.45
C LEU A 89 15.93 -3.63 -8.66
N LEU A 90 16.10 -3.59 -7.35
CA LEU A 90 15.38 -4.42 -6.37
C LEU A 90 14.13 -3.66 -5.91
N LEU A 91 12.95 -4.27 -6.04
CA LEU A 91 11.70 -3.75 -5.52
C LEU A 91 11.18 -4.62 -4.38
N LEU A 92 11.20 -4.12 -3.14
CA LEU A 92 10.59 -4.77 -1.99
C LEU A 92 9.15 -4.33 -1.82
N GLY A 93 8.26 -5.28 -1.59
CA GLY A 93 6.83 -5.07 -1.56
C GLY A 93 6.24 -4.94 -2.97
N ALA A 94 6.60 -5.86 -3.85
CA ALA A 94 6.19 -5.81 -5.26
C ALA A 94 4.67 -5.94 -5.48
N GLY A 95 3.91 -6.42 -4.48
CA GLY A 95 2.46 -6.59 -4.58
C GLY A 95 2.06 -7.40 -5.81
N LEU A 96 1.09 -6.89 -6.56
CA LEU A 96 0.65 -7.47 -7.83
C LEU A 96 1.55 -7.11 -9.03
N GLY A 97 2.70 -6.48 -8.80
CA GLY A 97 3.70 -6.18 -9.84
C GLY A 97 3.47 -4.89 -10.63
N GLY A 98 2.48 -4.07 -10.27
CA GLY A 98 2.22 -2.78 -10.94
C GLY A 98 3.39 -1.82 -10.87
N GLY A 99 4.03 -1.70 -9.69
CA GLY A 99 5.21 -0.86 -9.49
C GLY A 99 6.39 -1.28 -10.36
N GLY A 100 6.68 -2.58 -10.42
CA GLY A 100 7.75 -3.11 -11.27
C GLY A 100 7.49 -2.86 -12.76
N GLN A 101 6.26 -3.06 -13.22
CA GLN A 101 5.87 -2.76 -14.60
C GLN A 101 6.04 -1.28 -14.93
N LEU A 102 5.54 -0.39 -14.09
CA LEU A 102 5.65 1.06 -14.26
C LEU A 102 7.12 1.50 -14.38
N ILE A 103 7.99 0.99 -13.50
CA ILE A 103 9.42 1.31 -13.53
C ILE A 103 10.04 0.87 -14.86
N VAL A 104 9.73 -0.33 -15.36
CA VAL A 104 10.23 -0.81 -16.66
C VAL A 104 9.74 0.06 -17.81
N GLU A 105 8.46 0.42 -17.83
CA GLU A 105 7.85 1.22 -18.89
C GLU A 105 8.42 2.64 -18.95
N ASP A 106 8.61 3.28 -17.79
CA ASP A 106 9.06 4.67 -17.72
C ASP A 106 10.59 4.82 -17.88
N THR A 107 11.38 3.83 -17.46
CA THR A 107 12.84 3.96 -17.38
C THR A 107 13.62 2.97 -18.24
N GLY A 108 13.01 1.86 -18.60
CA GLY A 108 13.68 0.74 -19.23
C GLY A 108 14.57 -0.09 -18.28
N ALA A 109 14.62 0.19 -16.97
CA ALA A 109 15.43 -0.55 -16.01
C ALA A 109 14.99 -2.00 -15.86
N TRP A 110 15.89 -2.86 -15.37
CA TRP A 110 15.59 -4.25 -15.01
C TRP A 110 15.15 -4.30 -13.58
N VAL A 111 13.94 -4.78 -13.31
CA VAL A 111 13.37 -4.86 -11.96
C VAL A 111 13.34 -6.31 -11.51
N THR A 112 13.69 -6.56 -10.26
CA THR A 112 13.44 -7.82 -9.56
C THR A 112 12.58 -7.51 -8.35
N GLY A 113 11.31 -7.89 -8.39
CA GLY A 113 10.36 -7.68 -7.31
C GLY A 113 10.34 -8.84 -6.32
N TYR A 114 10.25 -8.52 -5.03
CA TYR A 114 9.95 -9.47 -3.96
C TYR A 114 8.73 -9.01 -3.17
N GLU A 115 7.85 -9.96 -2.92
CA GLU A 115 6.67 -9.79 -2.06
C GLU A 115 6.75 -10.80 -0.91
N ASN A 116 6.45 -10.38 0.32
CA ASN A 116 6.56 -11.24 1.48
C ASN A 116 5.30 -12.07 1.76
N ARG A 117 4.24 -11.86 1.00
CA ARG A 117 3.02 -12.68 1.03
C ARG A 117 2.97 -13.58 -0.18
N ASP A 118 2.88 -14.88 0.05
CA ASP A 118 2.91 -15.90 -1.01
C ASP A 118 1.74 -15.72 -1.99
N GLU A 119 0.53 -15.50 -1.48
CA GLU A 119 -0.68 -15.27 -2.29
C GLU A 119 -0.52 -14.08 -3.24
N LEU A 120 -0.03 -12.94 -2.73
CA LEU A 120 0.19 -11.75 -3.56
C LEU A 120 1.33 -11.96 -4.56
N ALA A 121 2.40 -12.64 -4.14
CA ALA A 121 3.52 -12.96 -5.03
C ALA A 121 3.08 -13.84 -6.19
N GLU A 122 2.25 -14.86 -5.94
CA GLU A 122 1.72 -15.73 -7.01
C GLU A 122 0.79 -14.95 -7.96
N LEU A 123 -0.11 -14.11 -7.44
CA LEU A 123 -0.94 -13.24 -8.28
C LEU A 123 -0.10 -12.24 -9.09
N GLY A 124 0.93 -11.65 -8.47
CA GLY A 124 1.89 -10.77 -9.15
C GLY A 124 2.66 -11.47 -10.26
N LYS A 125 3.06 -12.71 -10.05
CA LYS A 125 3.73 -13.55 -11.05
C LYS A 125 2.80 -13.88 -12.22
N GLN A 126 1.54 -14.22 -11.95
CA GLN A 126 0.54 -14.46 -12.98
C GLN A 126 0.29 -13.20 -13.81
N ARG A 127 0.17 -12.04 -13.14
CA ARG A 127 0.02 -10.76 -13.82
C ARG A 127 1.25 -10.40 -14.65
N ALA A 128 2.47 -10.61 -14.15
CA ALA A 128 3.70 -10.39 -14.91
C ALA A 128 3.76 -11.27 -16.17
N LYS A 129 3.22 -12.49 -16.12
CA LYS A 129 3.08 -13.36 -17.29
C LYS A 129 2.07 -12.78 -18.30
N PHE A 130 0.91 -12.34 -17.82
CA PHE A 130 -0.14 -11.76 -18.64
C PHE A 130 0.31 -10.48 -19.34
N THR A 131 1.03 -9.59 -18.64
CA THR A 131 1.53 -8.32 -19.18
C THR A 131 2.86 -8.42 -19.93
N GLY A 132 3.44 -9.62 -20.06
CA GLY A 132 4.73 -9.84 -20.73
C GLY A 132 5.95 -9.39 -19.90
N MET A 133 5.78 -9.10 -18.61
CA MET A 133 6.82 -8.59 -17.72
C MET A 133 7.65 -9.66 -17.01
N THR A 134 7.40 -10.95 -17.26
CA THR A 134 8.08 -12.08 -16.59
C THR A 134 9.62 -11.98 -16.57
N LYS A 135 10.22 -11.39 -17.61
CA LYS A 135 11.69 -11.23 -17.69
C LYS A 135 12.19 -9.89 -17.15
N ARG A 136 11.38 -8.84 -17.32
CA ARG A 136 11.81 -7.46 -17.04
C ARG A 136 11.43 -7.00 -15.64
N ALA A 137 10.30 -7.50 -15.10
CA ALA A 137 9.79 -7.20 -13.77
C ALA A 137 9.15 -8.44 -13.14
N PRO A 138 9.89 -9.54 -12.91
CA PRO A 138 9.36 -10.70 -12.21
C PRO A 138 8.97 -10.32 -10.78
N VAL A 139 7.89 -10.94 -10.28
CA VAL A 139 7.52 -10.93 -8.87
C VAL A 139 7.87 -12.28 -8.26
N ASN A 140 8.60 -12.27 -7.16
CA ASN A 140 9.04 -13.47 -6.44
C ASN A 140 8.51 -13.41 -5.01
N PHE A 141 8.19 -14.57 -4.45
CA PHE A 141 7.96 -14.70 -3.02
C PHE A 141 9.29 -14.65 -2.25
N GLY A 142 9.31 -13.96 -1.10
CA GLY A 142 10.44 -14.00 -0.19
C GLY A 142 10.19 -13.20 1.09
N ALA A 143 10.25 -13.88 2.24
CA ALA A 143 10.17 -13.24 3.53
C ALA A 143 11.36 -12.29 3.73
N PHE A 144 11.10 -11.04 4.04
CA PHE A 144 12.12 -9.98 4.02
C PHE A 144 13.19 -10.14 5.09
N ASP A 145 12.86 -10.75 6.24
CA ASP A 145 13.78 -11.04 7.34
C ASP A 145 14.69 -12.26 7.08
N SER A 146 14.44 -13.00 6.00
CA SER A 146 15.25 -14.18 5.61
C SER A 146 15.60 -14.19 4.12
N LEU A 147 15.42 -13.05 3.45
CA LEU A 147 15.59 -12.93 2.00
C LEU A 147 17.05 -13.15 1.59
N LYS A 148 17.28 -14.13 0.72
CA LYS A 148 18.59 -14.44 0.17
C LYS A 148 18.76 -13.75 -1.18
N LEU A 149 19.47 -12.64 -1.20
CA LEU A 149 19.77 -11.87 -2.39
C LEU A 149 21.19 -12.16 -2.88
N LYS A 150 21.38 -12.04 -4.19
CA LYS A 150 22.73 -12.08 -4.77
C LYS A 150 23.47 -10.79 -4.41
N ALA A 151 24.67 -10.92 -3.82
CA ALA A 151 25.47 -9.77 -3.46
C ALA A 151 25.84 -8.92 -4.70
N ARG A 152 25.85 -7.60 -4.52
CA ARG A 152 26.25 -6.59 -5.52
C ARG A 152 25.52 -6.75 -6.87
N ALA A 153 24.23 -7.11 -6.82
CA ALA A 153 23.42 -7.35 -8.01
C ALA A 153 22.64 -6.10 -8.47
N PHE A 154 22.34 -5.16 -7.57
CA PHE A 154 21.42 -4.07 -7.83
C PHE A 154 22.09 -2.71 -7.72
N ASP A 155 21.75 -1.81 -8.65
CA ASP A 155 22.17 -0.40 -8.65
C ASP A 155 21.26 0.42 -7.71
N THR A 156 19.99 0.07 -7.64
CA THR A 156 18.98 0.76 -6.84
C THR A 156 18.09 -0.24 -6.11
N CYS A 157 17.68 0.10 -4.91
CA CYS A 157 16.60 -0.58 -4.19
C CYS A 157 15.48 0.42 -3.90
N ILE A 158 14.25 0.01 -4.18
CA ILE A 158 13.03 0.72 -3.78
C ILE A 158 12.25 -0.18 -2.81
N SER A 159 11.85 0.37 -1.67
CA SER A 159 10.94 -0.26 -0.71
C SER A 159 9.83 0.71 -0.38
N ILE A 160 8.58 0.35 -0.69
CA ILE A 160 7.42 1.20 -0.46
C ILE A 160 6.48 0.50 0.51
N GLU A 161 6.38 1.05 1.75
CA GLU A 161 5.44 0.59 2.78
C GLU A 161 5.42 -0.94 2.91
N SER A 162 6.59 -1.54 3.07
CA SER A 162 6.72 -2.99 3.06
C SER A 162 7.45 -3.55 4.30
N LEU A 163 8.33 -2.78 4.92
CA LEU A 163 9.11 -3.28 6.05
C LEU A 163 8.43 -3.04 7.41
N TYR A 164 7.36 -2.24 7.49
CA TYR A 164 6.64 -2.05 8.75
C TYR A 164 5.99 -3.34 9.30
N MET A 165 5.76 -4.33 8.43
CA MET A 165 5.30 -5.68 8.81
C MET A 165 6.43 -6.66 9.14
N THR A 166 7.70 -6.25 8.99
CA THR A 166 8.87 -7.10 9.22
C THR A 166 9.38 -6.93 10.64
N SER A 167 9.46 -8.01 11.40
CA SER A 167 9.94 -8.01 12.78
C SER A 167 11.43 -7.74 12.87
N ASP A 168 12.24 -8.36 12.03
CA ASP A 168 13.70 -8.16 11.96
C ASP A 168 14.09 -7.27 10.77
N LYS A 169 13.80 -5.97 10.91
CA LYS A 169 14.20 -4.96 9.91
C LYS A 169 15.73 -4.89 9.72
N LYS A 170 16.50 -5.24 10.76
CA LYS A 170 17.95 -5.22 10.68
C LYS A 170 18.47 -6.24 9.69
N THR A 171 18.02 -7.47 9.78
CA THR A 171 18.39 -8.54 8.84
C THR A 171 17.91 -8.22 7.43
N ALA A 172 16.67 -7.72 7.28
CA ALA A 172 16.14 -7.31 5.99
C ALA A 172 17.00 -6.23 5.32
N LEU A 173 17.31 -5.15 6.03
CA LEU A 173 18.12 -4.04 5.50
C LEU A 173 19.58 -4.42 5.28
N ALA A 174 20.16 -5.32 6.11
CA ALA A 174 21.50 -5.85 5.89
C ALA A 174 21.56 -6.67 4.59
N SER A 175 20.56 -7.52 4.33
CA SER A 175 20.45 -8.27 3.07
C SER A 175 20.36 -7.36 1.85
N VAL A 176 19.59 -6.28 1.96
CA VAL A 176 19.50 -5.24 0.91
C VAL A 176 20.86 -4.57 0.70
N PHE A 177 21.53 -4.16 1.78
CA PHE A 177 22.85 -3.52 1.71
C PHE A 177 23.87 -4.40 0.98
N GLU A 178 23.95 -5.68 1.34
CA GLU A 178 24.85 -6.63 0.67
C GLU A 178 24.50 -6.83 -0.82
N ALA A 179 23.20 -6.82 -1.15
CA ALA A 179 22.75 -7.02 -2.52
C ALA A 179 22.98 -5.79 -3.43
N MET A 180 23.16 -4.61 -2.86
CA MET A 180 23.41 -3.39 -3.62
C MET A 180 24.88 -3.29 -4.05
N ARG A 181 25.11 -2.67 -5.20
CA ARG A 181 26.45 -2.27 -5.68
C ARG A 181 26.96 -1.06 -4.91
N ASP A 182 28.27 -0.83 -4.97
CA ASP A 182 28.87 0.40 -4.45
C ASP A 182 28.27 1.61 -5.18
N ASN A 183 28.02 2.69 -4.46
CA ASN A 183 27.27 3.88 -4.86
C ASN A 183 25.82 3.60 -5.27
N GLY A 184 25.28 2.43 -4.96
CA GLY A 184 23.86 2.12 -5.17
C GLY A 184 22.98 2.94 -4.24
N GLU A 185 21.75 3.22 -4.67
CA GLU A 185 20.78 4.06 -3.98
C GLU A 185 19.64 3.25 -3.39
N LEU A 186 19.30 3.52 -2.12
CA LEU A 186 18.12 3.01 -1.45
C LEU A 186 17.09 4.13 -1.31
N TRP A 187 15.90 3.91 -1.86
CA TRP A 187 14.70 4.71 -1.66
C TRP A 187 13.72 3.91 -0.82
N TYR A 188 13.49 4.35 0.40
CA TYR A 188 12.70 3.60 1.38
C TYR A 188 11.63 4.49 2.00
N THR A 189 10.37 4.09 1.85
CA THR A 189 9.24 4.70 2.55
C THR A 189 8.56 3.68 3.43
N ASP A 190 8.16 4.12 4.64
CA ASP A 190 7.46 3.24 5.56
C ASP A 190 6.61 4.01 6.57
N PHE A 191 5.70 3.26 7.20
CA PHE A 191 4.99 3.71 8.38
C PHE A 191 5.91 3.65 9.59
N VAL A 192 5.96 4.76 10.33
CA VAL A 192 6.82 4.90 11.51
C VAL A 192 6.07 5.62 12.64
N LEU A 193 6.57 5.47 13.86
CA LEU A 193 6.14 6.27 15.00
C LEU A 193 6.94 7.59 15.05
N PRO A 194 6.35 8.71 15.48
CA PRO A 194 7.11 9.96 15.75
C PRO A 194 8.03 9.82 16.97
N SER A 195 7.69 8.96 17.93
CA SER A 195 8.50 8.61 19.10
C SER A 195 8.09 7.24 19.64
N THR A 196 8.86 6.70 20.58
CA THR A 196 8.59 5.38 21.18
C THR A 196 7.23 5.34 21.89
N ASP A 197 6.79 6.46 22.46
CA ASP A 197 5.55 6.55 23.26
C ASP A 197 4.34 7.00 22.45
N ALA A 198 4.47 7.10 21.13
CA ALA A 198 3.42 7.63 20.26
C ALA A 198 2.33 6.62 19.91
N ALA A 199 2.56 5.33 20.17
CA ALA A 199 1.53 4.29 19.95
C ALA A 199 0.31 4.57 20.85
N ASN A 200 -0.85 4.70 20.24
CA ASN A 200 -2.12 5.01 20.91
C ASN A 200 -3.26 4.18 20.30
N ASP A 201 -4.43 4.25 20.93
CA ASP A 201 -5.62 3.48 20.51
C ASP A 201 -6.00 3.71 19.04
N VAL A 202 -5.70 4.89 18.48
CA VAL A 202 -6.02 5.23 17.09
C VAL A 202 -5.07 4.51 16.13
N VAL A 203 -3.79 4.43 16.46
CA VAL A 203 -2.79 3.66 15.69
C VAL A 203 -3.09 2.17 15.81
N GLN A 204 -3.46 1.69 17.00
CA GLN A 204 -3.86 0.31 17.21
C GLN A 204 -5.10 -0.04 16.37
N ALA A 205 -6.13 0.82 16.38
CA ALA A 205 -7.34 0.61 15.59
C ALA A 205 -7.08 0.52 14.07
N TRP A 206 -6.06 1.23 13.57
CA TRP A 206 -5.59 1.06 12.19
C TRP A 206 -4.86 -0.28 12.01
N SER A 207 -3.92 -0.62 12.89
CA SER A 207 -3.16 -1.86 12.77
C SER A 207 -4.06 -3.10 12.81
N ASP A 208 -5.16 -3.05 13.56
CA ASP A 208 -6.15 -4.14 13.64
C ASP A 208 -6.93 -4.35 12.32
N THR A 209 -6.81 -3.46 11.34
CA THR A 209 -7.38 -3.67 10.00
C THR A 209 -6.47 -4.44 9.07
N LEU A 210 -5.22 -4.63 9.48
CA LEU A 210 -4.20 -5.31 8.68
C LEU A 210 -4.20 -6.80 9.03
N ALA A 211 -3.95 -7.62 8.01
CA ALA A 211 -3.92 -9.06 8.20
C ALA A 211 -2.65 -9.55 8.94
N ASP A 212 -1.54 -8.80 8.80
CA ASP A 212 -0.29 -9.12 9.47
C ASP A 212 -0.01 -8.19 10.64
N PRO A 213 0.70 -8.68 11.66
CA PRO A 213 1.21 -7.85 12.73
C PRO A 213 2.11 -6.73 12.20
N VAL A 214 1.97 -5.53 12.78
CA VAL A 214 2.83 -4.40 12.47
C VAL A 214 3.96 -4.27 13.50
N HIS A 215 5.13 -3.89 13.01
CA HIS A 215 6.33 -3.65 13.80
C HIS A 215 6.80 -2.22 13.56
N LEU A 216 6.03 -1.26 14.10
CA LEU A 216 6.33 0.16 13.94
C LEU A 216 7.53 0.58 14.80
N TRP A 217 8.47 1.28 14.19
CA TRP A 217 9.65 1.81 14.83
C TRP A 217 9.63 3.34 14.75
N PRO A 218 10.20 4.06 15.72
CA PRO A 218 10.40 5.49 15.63
C PRO A 218 11.27 5.87 14.42
N ALA A 219 10.95 7.01 13.80
CA ALA A 219 11.61 7.45 12.57
C ALA A 219 13.13 7.62 12.71
N ASP A 220 13.58 8.14 13.85
CA ASP A 220 15.00 8.30 14.18
C ASP A 220 15.70 6.96 14.41
N VAL A 221 15.00 5.97 14.98
CA VAL A 221 15.51 4.60 15.15
C VAL A 221 15.69 3.91 13.82
N VAL A 222 14.75 4.07 12.88
CA VAL A 222 14.89 3.56 11.50
C VAL A 222 16.08 4.22 10.81
N GLN A 223 16.25 5.54 10.94
CA GLN A 223 17.39 6.25 10.34
C GLN A 223 18.72 5.80 10.96
N ALA A 224 18.77 5.60 12.29
CA ALA A 224 19.95 5.07 12.96
C ALA A 224 20.26 3.63 12.52
N LEU A 225 19.24 2.80 12.33
CA LEU A 225 19.42 1.43 11.82
C LEU A 225 20.04 1.42 10.42
N LEU A 226 19.58 2.26 9.50
CA LEU A 226 20.15 2.37 8.15
C LEU A 226 21.65 2.73 8.22
N ARG A 227 22.04 3.69 9.08
CA ARG A 227 23.45 4.03 9.30
C ARG A 227 24.25 2.88 9.90
N ASN A 228 23.66 2.17 10.86
CA ASN A 228 24.33 1.03 11.53
C ASN A 228 24.54 -0.17 10.58
N VAL A 229 23.66 -0.33 9.57
CA VAL A 229 23.82 -1.32 8.51
C VAL A 229 24.97 -0.93 7.56
N GLY A 230 25.29 0.35 7.47
CA GLY A 230 26.42 0.83 6.65
C GLY A 230 26.04 1.85 5.56
N PHE A 231 24.79 2.24 5.46
CA PHE A 231 24.37 3.27 4.49
C PHE A 231 24.81 4.67 4.91
N ASP A 232 25.15 5.51 3.92
CA ASP A 232 25.18 6.96 4.08
C ASP A 232 23.74 7.47 3.85
N VAL A 233 23.16 8.03 4.92
CA VAL A 233 21.72 8.31 4.99
C VAL A 233 21.47 9.80 5.02
N GLN A 234 20.73 10.30 4.03
CA GLN A 234 20.21 11.66 4.04
C GLN A 234 19.19 11.85 5.18
N PRO A 235 18.93 13.08 5.65
CA PRO A 235 17.87 13.32 6.64
C PRO A 235 16.54 12.74 6.17
N GLY A 236 15.89 11.96 7.03
CA GLY A 236 14.56 11.41 6.76
C GLY A 236 13.52 12.52 6.62
N GLU A 237 12.57 12.34 5.72
CA GLU A 237 11.53 13.30 5.42
C GLU A 237 10.14 12.77 5.80
N ASP A 238 9.39 13.54 6.58
CA ASP A 238 7.98 13.27 6.86
C ASP A 238 7.12 13.63 5.63
N ILE A 239 6.61 12.61 4.96
CA ILE A 239 5.74 12.75 3.79
C ILE A 239 4.27 12.47 4.10
N SER A 240 3.88 12.39 5.38
CA SER A 240 2.53 12.03 5.83
C SER A 240 1.45 12.90 5.19
N ARG A 241 1.70 14.22 5.07
CA ARG A 241 0.75 15.14 4.43
C ARG A 241 0.56 14.83 2.94
N ALA A 242 1.65 14.63 2.20
CA ALA A 242 1.60 14.31 0.77
C ALA A 242 0.94 12.94 0.55
N TYR A 243 1.27 11.96 1.38
CA TYR A 243 0.67 10.64 1.38
C TYR A 243 -0.86 10.71 1.55
N ARG A 244 -1.33 11.41 2.57
CA ARG A 244 -2.75 11.62 2.81
C ARG A 244 -3.46 12.30 1.62
N MET A 245 -2.83 13.30 1.01
CA MET A 245 -3.39 13.99 -0.16
C MET A 245 -3.53 13.05 -1.36
N ARG A 246 -2.59 12.13 -1.57
CA ARG A 246 -2.70 11.09 -2.61
C ARG A 246 -3.90 10.16 -2.37
N ILE A 247 -4.13 9.74 -1.11
CA ILE A 247 -5.32 8.96 -0.74
C ILE A 247 -6.59 9.71 -1.14
N PHE A 248 -6.75 10.96 -0.72
CA PHE A 248 -7.94 11.75 -1.05
C PHE A 248 -8.15 11.95 -2.54
N LYS A 249 -7.09 12.21 -3.29
CA LYS A 249 -7.15 12.36 -4.74
C LYS A 249 -7.64 11.07 -5.42
N SER A 250 -7.11 9.92 -5.01
CA SER A 250 -7.52 8.63 -5.55
C SER A 250 -8.98 8.29 -5.19
N LEU A 251 -9.40 8.54 -3.94
CA LEU A 251 -10.78 8.39 -3.51
C LEU A 251 -11.73 9.26 -4.33
N PHE A 252 -11.38 10.53 -4.54
CA PHE A 252 -12.17 11.44 -5.36
C PHE A 252 -12.29 10.93 -6.80
N THR A 253 -11.19 10.49 -7.40
CA THR A 253 -11.16 9.93 -8.75
C THR A 253 -12.03 8.68 -8.86
N PHE A 254 -11.92 7.78 -7.87
CA PHE A 254 -12.75 6.58 -7.80
C PHE A 254 -14.24 6.91 -7.76
N LEU A 255 -14.66 7.80 -6.86
CA LEU A 255 -16.06 8.22 -6.73
C LEU A 255 -16.60 8.91 -8.00
N ALA A 256 -15.76 9.70 -8.67
CA ALA A 256 -16.14 10.40 -9.90
C ALA A 256 -16.24 9.46 -11.12
N SER A 257 -15.48 8.36 -11.13
CA SER A 257 -15.39 7.44 -12.28
C SER A 257 -16.21 6.17 -12.15
N THR A 258 -16.69 5.83 -10.94
CA THR A 258 -17.42 4.58 -10.70
C THR A 258 -18.91 4.79 -10.86
N ASN A 259 -19.55 4.01 -11.73
CA ASN A 259 -20.99 4.06 -11.91
C ASN A 259 -21.72 3.15 -10.89
N LYS A 260 -23.05 3.36 -10.75
CA LYS A 260 -23.87 2.63 -9.78
C LYS A 260 -23.84 1.11 -9.98
N ALA A 261 -23.88 0.63 -11.22
CA ALA A 261 -23.90 -0.80 -11.52
C ALA A 261 -22.57 -1.47 -11.09
N GLU A 262 -21.44 -0.85 -11.41
CA GLU A 262 -20.13 -1.30 -10.99
C GLU A 262 -19.99 -1.30 -9.47
N LEU A 263 -20.45 -0.22 -8.81
CA LEU A 263 -20.38 -0.10 -7.35
C LEU A 263 -21.12 -1.26 -6.65
N LEU A 264 -22.29 -1.65 -7.16
CA LEU A 264 -23.06 -2.76 -6.58
C LEU A 264 -22.33 -4.11 -6.63
N THR A 265 -21.45 -4.33 -7.62
CA THR A 265 -20.69 -5.59 -7.74
C THR A 265 -19.49 -5.69 -6.77
N ILE A 266 -19.04 -4.56 -6.21
CA ILE A 266 -17.86 -4.48 -5.36
C ILE A 266 -18.13 -3.83 -4.00
N VAL A 267 -19.41 -3.65 -3.66
CA VAL A 267 -19.83 -2.81 -2.51
C VAL A 267 -19.23 -3.26 -1.18
N ASP A 268 -19.17 -4.55 -0.89
CA ASP A 268 -18.64 -5.06 0.37
C ASP A 268 -17.13 -4.80 0.49
N GLY A 269 -16.38 -5.03 -0.61
CA GLY A 269 -14.96 -4.70 -0.67
C GLY A 269 -14.70 -3.19 -0.55
N VAL A 270 -15.58 -2.35 -1.12
CA VAL A 270 -15.50 -0.89 -0.98
C VAL A 270 -15.66 -0.47 0.48
N PHE A 271 -16.65 -1.02 1.20
CA PHE A 271 -16.84 -0.66 2.61
C PHE A 271 -15.66 -1.07 3.49
N ALA A 272 -15.14 -2.29 3.30
CA ALA A 272 -13.98 -2.76 4.04
C ALA A 272 -12.75 -1.88 3.82
N GLU A 273 -12.48 -1.53 2.56
CA GLU A 273 -11.32 -0.69 2.21
C GLU A 273 -11.50 0.75 2.69
N LEU A 274 -12.69 1.34 2.59
CA LEU A 274 -12.96 2.67 3.13
C LEU A 274 -12.86 2.73 4.66
N GLU A 275 -13.26 1.66 5.39
CA GLU A 275 -13.06 1.58 6.83
C GLU A 275 -11.57 1.56 7.17
N ALA A 276 -10.77 0.74 6.49
CA ALA A 276 -9.32 0.66 6.69
C ALA A 276 -8.64 2.00 6.39
N LEU A 277 -9.02 2.67 5.30
CA LEU A 277 -8.49 3.99 4.93
C LEU A 277 -8.90 5.07 5.93
N ALA A 278 -10.13 5.05 6.44
CA ALA A 278 -10.57 6.01 7.45
C ALA A 278 -9.76 5.88 8.74
N LYS A 279 -9.45 4.66 9.18
CA LYS A 279 -8.59 4.40 10.34
C LYS A 279 -7.15 4.80 10.08
N LEU A 280 -6.61 4.55 8.89
CA LEU A 280 -5.28 5.03 8.49
C LEU A 280 -5.18 6.56 8.53
N ILE A 281 -6.15 7.25 7.94
CA ILE A 281 -6.21 8.72 7.96
C ILE A 281 -6.31 9.24 9.39
N ALA A 282 -7.15 8.62 10.25
CA ALA A 282 -7.26 8.99 11.64
C ALA A 282 -5.93 8.81 12.41
N ALA A 283 -5.20 7.71 12.16
CA ALA A 283 -3.89 7.48 12.76
C ALA A 283 -2.84 8.52 12.32
N LEU A 284 -2.84 8.90 11.03
CA LEU A 284 -1.99 9.98 10.51
C LEU A 284 -2.38 11.34 11.09
N ASP A 285 -3.68 11.66 11.19
CA ASP A 285 -4.18 12.94 11.70
C ASP A 285 -3.97 13.09 13.22
N SER A 286 -4.01 11.99 13.98
CA SER A 286 -3.68 12.00 15.40
C SER A 286 -2.23 12.37 15.67
N GLY A 287 -1.37 12.25 14.67
CA GLY A 287 0.07 12.42 14.81
C GLY A 287 0.78 11.21 15.40
N GLY A 288 0.07 10.15 15.79
CA GLY A 288 0.65 8.91 16.32
C GLY A 288 1.30 8.02 15.26
N LEU A 289 0.86 8.15 14.01
CA LEU A 289 1.47 7.47 12.87
C LEU A 289 2.03 8.50 11.89
N ARG A 290 3.16 8.17 11.26
CA ARG A 290 3.80 8.97 10.21
C ARG A 290 4.17 8.09 9.03
N VAL A 291 4.31 8.70 7.86
CA VAL A 291 4.96 8.11 6.69
C VAL A 291 6.26 8.86 6.45
N TYR A 292 7.36 8.13 6.52
CA TYR A 292 8.68 8.72 6.31
C TYR A 292 9.30 8.17 5.04
N ARG A 293 10.08 9.02 4.40
CA ARG A 293 10.95 8.68 3.28
C ARG A 293 12.39 8.82 3.70
N TYR A 294 13.19 7.81 3.39
CA TYR A 294 14.64 7.80 3.55
C TYR A 294 15.28 7.62 2.20
N HIS A 295 16.30 8.42 1.92
CA HIS A 295 17.18 8.27 0.79
C HIS A 295 18.58 7.99 1.32
N ALA A 296 19.18 6.89 0.87
CA ALA A 296 20.46 6.43 1.40
C ALA A 296 21.32 5.83 0.29
N PHE A 297 22.63 5.84 0.50
CA PHE A 297 23.61 5.37 -0.47
C PHE A 297 24.47 4.28 0.14
N LYS A 298 24.82 3.26 -0.65
CA LYS A 298 25.86 2.33 -0.26
C LYS A 298 27.21 2.96 -0.59
N PRO A 299 28.06 3.31 0.42
CA PRO A 299 29.39 3.87 0.14
C PRO A 299 30.27 2.87 -0.59
N ARG A 300 31.28 3.36 -1.30
CA ARG A 300 32.33 2.49 -1.85
C ARG A 300 33.04 1.78 -0.72
N GLY A 301 33.17 0.45 -0.83
CA GLY A 301 34.04 -0.31 0.07
C GLY A 301 35.45 0.29 0.05
N ARG A 302 35.97 0.56 1.23
CA ARG A 302 37.37 0.96 1.41
C ARG A 302 38.27 -0.26 1.35
#